data_070be652ea6871e2d6d93515665a25c7
#
_entry.id   070be652ea6871e2d6d93515665a25c7
#
_cell.length_a   1.000
_cell.length_b   1.000
_cell.length_c   1.000
_cell.angle_alpha   90.00
_cell.angle_beta   90.00
_cell.angle_gamma   90.00
#
_symmetry.space_group_name_H-M   'P 1'
#
loop_
_entity.id
_entity.type
_entity.pdbx_description
1 polymer ?
#
loop_
_entity_poly.entity_id
_entity_poly.type
_entity_poly.pdbx_seq_one_letter_code
_entity_poly.pdbx_strand_id
1 'polypeptide(L)'
;MAKTILIVEDNELNMKLFHDLLEAHGYNTLQTPDGLSALEIAREHRPDLILMDIQLPEVSGLEVTKWLKEDEELRSIPVIAVTAFAMKGDEEKIIEGGCEAYISKPISVGSFLETIDSFLAGGAP
;
A
#
# COMPACT_ATOMS: atom_id res chain seq x y z
N MET A 1 2.36 -2.52 -20.40
CA MET A 1 2.79 -1.32 -19.65
C MET A 1 2.98 -1.67 -18.18
N ALA A 2 3.94 -1.05 -17.56
CA ALA A 2 4.21 -1.31 -16.16
C ALA A 2 3.08 -0.78 -15.26
N LYS A 3 2.74 -1.54 -14.25
CA LYS A 3 1.78 -1.09 -13.24
C LYS A 3 2.45 -0.10 -12.30
N THR A 4 1.68 0.81 -11.74
CA THR A 4 2.16 1.85 -10.84
C THR A 4 1.67 1.59 -9.42
N ILE A 5 2.57 1.64 -8.46
CA ILE A 5 2.28 1.43 -7.06
C ILE A 5 2.59 2.70 -6.28
N LEU A 6 1.62 3.18 -5.52
CA LEU A 6 1.84 4.29 -4.61
C LEU A 6 2.32 3.74 -3.27
N ILE A 7 3.47 4.20 -2.81
CA ILE A 7 4.03 3.80 -1.52
C ILE A 7 3.83 4.93 -0.53
N VAL A 8 3.11 4.65 0.55
CA VAL A 8 2.87 5.61 1.64
C VAL A 8 3.63 5.12 2.86
N GLU A 9 4.78 5.71 3.13
CA GLU A 9 5.71 5.25 4.15
C GLU A 9 6.54 6.43 4.64
N ASP A 10 6.56 6.67 5.95
CA ASP A 10 7.31 7.79 6.51
C ASP A 10 8.78 7.47 6.84
N ASN A 11 9.15 6.21 6.91
CA ASN A 11 10.52 5.81 7.16
C ASN A 11 11.30 5.77 5.84
N GLU A 12 12.34 6.60 5.73
CA GLU A 12 13.13 6.72 4.50
C GLU A 12 13.79 5.41 4.06
N LEU A 13 14.27 4.62 5.00
CA LEU A 13 14.90 3.34 4.68
C LEU A 13 13.90 2.34 4.13
N ASN A 14 12.72 2.27 4.72
CA ASN A 14 11.67 1.39 4.23
C ASN A 14 11.16 1.86 2.87
N MET A 15 11.01 3.16 2.69
CA MET A 15 10.59 3.73 1.41
C MET A 15 11.58 3.33 0.31
N LYS A 16 12.87 3.49 0.56
CA LYS A 16 13.90 3.12 -0.40
C LYS A 16 13.87 1.62 -0.70
N LEU A 17 13.72 0.80 0.34
CA LEU A 17 13.65 -0.65 0.16
C LEU A 17 12.47 -1.05 -0.73
N PHE A 18 11.28 -0.55 -0.43
CA PHE A 18 10.10 -0.88 -1.20
C PHE A 18 10.23 -0.39 -2.65
N HIS A 19 10.70 0.83 -2.82
CA HIS A 19 10.91 1.42 -4.14
C HIS A 19 11.87 0.57 -4.97
N ASP A 20 13.04 0.24 -4.41
CA ASP A 20 14.07 -0.52 -5.11
C ASP A 20 13.57 -1.92 -5.50
N LEU A 21 12.88 -2.61 -4.58
CA LEU A 21 12.33 -3.93 -4.85
C LEU A 21 11.28 -3.90 -5.95
N LEU A 22 10.39 -2.93 -5.90
CA LEU A 22 9.31 -2.85 -6.89
C LEU A 22 9.83 -2.45 -8.26
N GLU A 23 10.75 -1.51 -8.34
CA GLU A 23 11.33 -1.11 -9.61
C GLU A 23 12.15 -2.24 -10.23
N ALA A 24 12.91 -2.96 -9.43
CA ALA A 24 13.65 -4.12 -9.90
C ALA A 24 12.72 -5.22 -10.43
N HIS A 25 11.49 -5.27 -9.92
CA HIS A 25 10.49 -6.25 -10.31
C HIS A 25 9.59 -5.78 -11.48
N GLY A 26 9.88 -4.62 -12.03
CA GLY A 26 9.18 -4.11 -13.21
C GLY A 26 8.02 -3.17 -12.97
N TYR A 27 7.81 -2.72 -11.73
CA TYR A 27 6.76 -1.78 -11.41
C TYR A 27 7.27 -0.34 -11.37
N ASN A 28 6.40 0.60 -11.68
CA ASN A 28 6.67 2.02 -11.44
C ASN A 28 6.21 2.37 -10.03
N THR A 29 6.84 3.34 -9.39
CA THR A 29 6.46 3.74 -8.04
C THR A 29 6.20 5.24 -7.95
N LEU A 30 5.25 5.58 -7.07
CA LEU A 30 5.01 6.92 -6.60
C LEU A 30 5.25 6.88 -5.10
N GLN A 31 5.76 7.93 -4.52
CA GLN A 31 6.16 7.94 -3.11
C GLN A 31 5.61 9.14 -2.36
N THR A 32 5.13 8.90 -1.15
CA THR A 32 4.81 9.98 -0.23
C THR A 32 5.02 9.51 1.21
N PRO A 33 5.56 10.38 2.07
CA PRO A 33 5.73 10.01 3.48
C PRO A 33 4.49 10.27 4.33
N ASP A 34 3.43 10.82 3.73
CA ASP A 34 2.32 11.36 4.51
C ASP A 34 0.98 10.94 3.92
N GLY A 35 0.05 10.60 4.83
CA GLY A 35 -1.25 10.08 4.45
C GLY A 35 -2.17 11.07 3.76
N LEU A 36 -2.05 12.36 4.08
CA LEU A 36 -2.89 13.37 3.45
C LEU A 36 -2.52 13.54 1.98
N SER A 37 -1.22 13.58 1.69
CA SER A 37 -0.73 13.66 0.32
C SER A 37 -1.10 12.43 -0.50
N ALA A 38 -1.26 11.27 0.16
CA ALA A 38 -1.62 10.04 -0.52
C ALA A 38 -2.95 10.16 -1.24
N LEU A 39 -3.93 10.84 -0.65
CA LEU A 39 -5.23 11.03 -1.29
C LEU A 39 -5.11 11.86 -2.56
N GLU A 40 -4.35 12.94 -2.50
CA GLU A 40 -4.14 13.82 -3.66
C GLU A 40 -3.41 13.10 -4.78
N ILE A 41 -2.36 12.37 -4.43
CA ILE A 41 -1.58 11.61 -5.41
C ILE A 41 -2.42 10.53 -6.05
N ALA A 42 -3.22 9.82 -5.25
CA ALA A 42 -4.09 8.78 -5.77
C ALA A 42 -5.13 9.34 -6.75
N ARG A 43 -5.70 10.49 -6.45
CA ARG A 43 -6.67 11.14 -7.34
C ARG A 43 -6.02 11.59 -8.65
N GLU A 44 -4.83 12.15 -8.56
CA GLU A 44 -4.12 12.68 -9.70
C GLU A 44 -3.58 11.58 -10.62
N HIS A 45 -2.96 10.56 -10.05
CA HIS A 45 -2.25 9.54 -10.81
C HIS A 45 -2.96 8.20 -10.93
N ARG A 46 -3.92 7.93 -10.08
CA ARG A 46 -4.69 6.67 -10.05
C ARG A 46 -3.81 5.44 -10.14
N PRO A 47 -3.00 5.18 -9.11
CA PRO A 47 -2.13 4.02 -9.12
C PRO A 47 -2.92 2.71 -9.19
N ASP A 48 -2.25 1.66 -9.59
CA ASP A 48 -2.87 0.35 -9.69
C ASP A 48 -2.95 -0.36 -8.33
N LEU A 49 -2.14 0.07 -7.38
CA LEU A 49 -2.12 -0.50 -6.03
C LEU A 49 -1.51 0.52 -5.08
N ILE A 50 -1.91 0.49 -3.82
CA ILE A 50 -1.36 1.35 -2.78
C ILE A 50 -0.77 0.48 -1.67
N LEU A 51 0.51 0.71 -1.35
CA LEU A 51 1.14 0.14 -0.16
C LEU A 51 1.01 1.18 0.95
N MET A 52 0.30 0.83 2.00
CA MET A 52 -0.05 1.77 3.06
C MET A 52 0.58 1.37 4.38
N ASP A 53 1.50 2.18 4.89
CA ASP A 53 2.00 1.99 6.25
C ASP A 53 0.89 2.39 7.21
N ILE A 54 0.57 1.51 8.14
CA ILE A 54 -0.48 1.77 9.13
C ILE A 54 -0.01 2.82 10.13
N GLN A 55 1.28 2.85 10.42
CA GLN A 55 1.85 3.72 11.44
C GLN A 55 2.42 5.00 10.85
N LEU A 56 1.55 5.84 10.33
CA LEU A 56 1.95 7.14 9.80
C LEU A 56 1.85 8.21 10.88
N PRO A 57 2.67 9.27 10.79
CA PRO A 57 2.52 10.40 11.70
C PRO A 57 1.21 11.14 11.39
N GLU A 58 0.66 11.79 12.38
CA GLU A 58 -0.55 12.63 12.29
C GLU A 58 -1.83 11.86 11.98
N VAL A 59 -1.86 11.07 10.91
CA VAL A 59 -3.05 10.32 10.55
C VAL A 59 -2.68 8.86 10.29
N SER A 60 -3.46 7.95 10.84
CA SER A 60 -3.22 6.52 10.68
C SER A 60 -3.47 6.07 9.24
N GLY A 61 -2.69 5.10 8.77
CA GLY A 61 -2.91 4.49 7.46
C GLY A 61 -4.30 3.89 7.32
N LEU A 62 -4.91 3.43 8.43
CA LEU A 62 -6.27 2.91 8.41
C LEU A 62 -7.29 4.01 8.11
N GLU A 63 -7.08 5.20 8.64
CA GLU A 63 -7.95 6.34 8.33
C GLU A 63 -7.84 6.74 6.86
N VAL A 64 -6.62 6.78 6.35
CA VAL A 64 -6.40 7.09 4.93
C VAL A 64 -7.07 6.04 4.05
N THR A 65 -6.95 4.77 4.41
CA THR A 65 -7.62 3.69 3.69
C THR A 65 -9.14 3.88 3.69
N LYS A 66 -9.69 4.26 4.83
CA LYS A 66 -11.13 4.53 4.94
C LYS A 66 -11.55 5.62 3.96
N TRP A 67 -10.80 6.71 3.91
CA TRP A 67 -11.10 7.81 2.99
C TRP A 67 -11.00 7.36 1.52
N LEU A 68 -9.99 6.53 1.20
CA LEU A 68 -9.86 5.99 -0.14
C LEU A 68 -11.05 5.12 -0.53
N LYS A 69 -11.55 4.31 0.41
CA LYS A 69 -12.66 3.41 0.16
C LYS A 69 -14.01 4.12 0.13
N GLU A 70 -14.08 5.31 0.69
CA GLU A 70 -15.28 6.15 0.62
C GLU A 70 -15.36 6.95 -0.68
N ASP A 71 -14.26 7.06 -1.41
CA ASP A 71 -14.19 7.79 -2.67
C ASP A 71 -14.57 6.86 -3.82
N GLU A 72 -15.60 7.21 -4.58
CA GLU A 72 -16.09 6.37 -5.67
C GLU A 72 -15.06 6.09 -6.76
N GLU A 73 -14.14 7.02 -6.98
CA GLU A 73 -13.10 6.85 -7.98
C GLU A 73 -11.92 6.01 -7.49
N LEU A 74 -11.66 6.02 -6.19
CA LEU A 74 -10.47 5.40 -5.61
C LEU A 74 -10.72 4.06 -4.94
N ARG A 75 -11.95 3.77 -4.58
CA ARG A 75 -12.26 2.56 -3.79
C ARG A 75 -11.93 1.24 -4.48
N SER A 76 -11.78 1.24 -5.79
CA SER A 76 -11.43 0.03 -6.53
C SER A 76 -9.93 -0.26 -6.52
N ILE A 77 -9.10 0.70 -6.08
CA ILE A 77 -7.66 0.51 -6.01
C ILE A 77 -7.35 -0.38 -4.80
N PRO A 78 -6.67 -1.52 -4.98
CA PRO A 78 -6.33 -2.37 -3.84
C PRO A 78 -5.35 -1.66 -2.90
N VAL A 79 -5.59 -1.76 -1.61
CA VAL A 79 -4.70 -1.21 -0.58
C VAL A 79 -4.13 -2.39 0.22
N ILE A 80 -2.82 -2.48 0.25
CA ILE A 80 -2.12 -3.49 1.04
C ILE A 80 -1.47 -2.77 2.22
N ALA A 81 -1.85 -3.15 3.43
CA ALA A 81 -1.28 -2.56 4.63
C ALA A 81 0.10 -3.14 4.92
N VAL A 82 1.02 -2.28 5.37
CA VAL A 82 2.33 -2.72 5.81
C VAL A 82 2.45 -2.29 7.27
N THR A 83 2.74 -3.21 8.17
CA THR A 83 2.69 -2.93 9.60
C THR A 83 3.73 -3.72 10.39
N ALA A 84 4.33 -3.09 11.40
CA ALA A 84 5.19 -3.75 12.37
C ALA A 84 4.36 -4.46 13.45
N PHE A 85 3.07 -4.17 13.53
CA PHE A 85 2.19 -4.72 14.56
C PHE A 85 1.08 -5.58 13.96
N ALA A 86 1.46 -6.76 13.48
CA ALA A 86 0.48 -7.72 12.97
C ALA A 86 0.07 -8.70 14.07
N MET A 87 -0.48 -8.19 15.15
CA MET A 87 -0.99 -9.03 16.21
C MET A 87 -2.41 -9.49 15.86
N LYS A 88 -2.85 -10.55 16.47
CA LYS A 88 -4.09 -11.25 16.12
C LYS A 88 -5.35 -10.38 16.06
N GLY A 89 -5.43 -9.32 16.86
CA GLY A 89 -6.55 -8.39 16.79
C GLY A 89 -6.40 -7.30 15.74
N ASP A 90 -5.17 -7.02 15.33
CA ASP A 90 -4.89 -5.95 14.37
C ASP A 90 -5.20 -6.37 12.94
N GLU A 91 -5.02 -7.65 12.61
CA GLU A 91 -5.34 -8.17 11.29
C GLU A 91 -6.79 -7.93 10.92
N GLU A 92 -7.69 -8.21 11.86
CA GLU A 92 -9.11 -8.01 11.65
C GLU A 92 -9.45 -6.54 11.41
N LYS A 93 -8.84 -5.64 12.19
CA LYS A 93 -9.06 -4.20 12.04
C LYS A 93 -8.56 -3.69 10.69
N ILE A 94 -7.43 -4.22 10.22
CA ILE A 94 -6.85 -3.83 8.95
C ILE A 94 -7.79 -4.22 7.80
N ILE A 95 -8.27 -5.44 7.81
CA ILE A 95 -9.16 -5.94 6.77
C ILE A 95 -10.53 -5.25 6.84
N GLU A 96 -11.08 -5.08 8.03
CA GLU A 96 -12.34 -4.36 8.21
C GLU A 96 -12.25 -2.90 7.79
N GLY A 97 -11.06 -2.31 7.91
CA GLY A 97 -10.81 -0.94 7.48
C GLY A 97 -10.76 -0.77 5.97
N GLY A 98 -10.80 -1.85 5.21
CA GLY A 98 -10.84 -1.81 3.74
C GLY A 98 -9.57 -2.25 3.04
N CYS A 99 -8.54 -2.65 3.78
CA CYS A 99 -7.33 -3.19 3.15
C CYS A 99 -7.61 -4.59 2.62
N GLU A 100 -7.13 -4.88 1.43
CA GLU A 100 -7.32 -6.18 0.80
C GLU A 100 -6.36 -7.23 1.34
N ALA A 101 -5.22 -6.80 1.89
CA ALA A 101 -4.23 -7.68 2.49
C ALA A 101 -3.33 -6.89 3.43
N TYR A 102 -2.47 -7.58 4.14
CA TYR A 102 -1.46 -6.91 4.95
C TYR A 102 -0.13 -7.65 4.87
N ILE A 103 0.96 -6.94 5.10
CA ILE A 103 2.31 -7.48 5.12
C ILE A 103 2.96 -7.04 6.42
N SER A 104 3.53 -7.99 7.16
CA SER A 104 4.21 -7.72 8.42
C SER A 104 5.64 -7.26 8.18
N LYS A 105 6.10 -6.29 8.96
CA LYS A 105 7.50 -5.88 9.00
C LYS A 105 8.24 -6.72 10.04
N PRO A 106 9.51 -7.06 9.84
CA PRO A 106 10.29 -6.82 8.63
C PRO A 106 9.79 -7.69 7.48
N ILE A 107 9.82 -7.15 6.27
CA ILE A 107 9.27 -7.87 5.13
C ILE A 107 10.16 -9.03 4.71
N SER A 108 9.50 -10.09 4.22
CA SER A 108 10.16 -11.14 3.48
C SER A 108 10.05 -10.77 2.01
N VAL A 109 11.17 -10.60 1.31
CA VAL A 109 11.16 -10.11 -0.07
C VAL A 109 10.29 -10.96 -0.97
N GLY A 110 10.42 -12.28 -0.89
CA GLY A 110 9.62 -13.19 -1.69
C GLY A 110 8.12 -13.05 -1.45
N SER A 111 7.71 -13.06 -0.18
CA SER A 111 6.30 -12.91 0.19
C SER A 111 5.74 -11.54 -0.19
N PHE A 112 6.55 -10.50 -0.02
CA PHE A 112 6.19 -9.14 -0.38
C PHE A 112 5.84 -9.05 -1.87
N LEU A 113 6.75 -9.52 -2.72
CA LEU A 113 6.54 -9.49 -4.17
C LEU A 113 5.40 -10.39 -4.61
N GLU A 114 5.27 -11.58 -4.02
CA GLU A 114 4.15 -12.49 -4.32
C GLU A 114 2.81 -11.86 -4.01
N THR A 115 2.70 -11.20 -2.87
CA THR A 115 1.46 -10.56 -2.46
C THR A 115 1.07 -9.47 -3.46
N ILE A 116 2.03 -8.65 -3.83
CA ILE A 116 1.78 -7.57 -4.79
C ILE A 116 1.41 -8.13 -6.16
N ASP A 117 2.15 -9.12 -6.64
CA ASP A 117 1.87 -9.75 -7.92
C ASP A 117 0.48 -10.37 -7.96
N SER A 118 0.02 -10.93 -6.84
CA SER A 118 -1.29 -11.57 -6.79
C SER A 118 -2.44 -10.57 -7.04
N PHE A 119 -2.23 -9.30 -6.71
CA PHE A 119 -3.23 -8.27 -6.95
C PHE A 119 -3.10 -7.63 -8.33
N LEU A 120 -1.90 -7.57 -8.88
CA LEU A 120 -1.65 -6.85 -10.13
C LEU A 120 -1.57 -7.78 -11.35
N ALA A 121 -0.94 -8.92 -11.21
CA ALA A 121 -0.84 -9.89 -12.30
C ALA A 121 -1.94 -10.93 -12.23
N GLY A 122 -2.43 -11.23 -11.04
CA GLY A 122 -3.45 -12.24 -10.83
C GLY A 122 -4.79 -11.92 -11.44
N GLY A 123 -5.06 -10.65 -11.71
CA GLY A 123 -6.25 -10.23 -12.41
C GLY A 123 -6.16 -10.43 -13.91
N ALA A 124 -4.96 -10.66 -14.42
CA ALA A 124 -4.76 -10.91 -15.83
C ALA A 124 -4.93 -12.40 -16.11
N PRO A 125 -5.83 -12.79 -16.95
CA PRO A 125 -5.99 -14.18 -17.31
C PRO A 125 -4.76 -14.72 -18.02
#